data_c4e6ae002671f5ead1e4f6cd94266edc
#
_entry.id   c4e6ae002671f5ead1e4f6cd94266edc
#
_cell.length_a   1.000
_cell.length_b   1.000
_cell.length_c   1.000
_cell.angle_alpha   90.00
_cell.angle_beta   90.00
_cell.angle_gamma   90.00
#
_symmetry.space_group_name_H-M   'P 1'
#
loop_
_entity.id
_entity.type
_entity.pdbx_description
1 polymer ?
#
loop_
_entity_poly.entity_id
_entity_poly.type
_entity_poly.pdbx_seq_one_letter_code
_entity_poly.pdbx_strand_id
1 'polypeptide(L)'
;MAKKKADRRRAPAAESQDKHPPVRLKIRRQDAPDKPETRRWETFEVEYLPRMNVISALQQIQKHPVTVAGVEVAPVVWDCSCLEEVCGACSMLINGRVRQACSALVDVISPKGKPIVLEPLRKFPLVRDLMVDRSRLFESLKRIRAWIEIDGTHPQGPGPRQSQEQQEELYPLSRCMSCGCCLEACPQYGPHSDFVGAAVISQVRLFNAHPTGALQKSERLEAIMGPGGIADCGKAQNCVEVCPLGIPLVDSIQTVAGETSRRFILSWLLGWSSDGG
;
A
#
# COMPACT_ATOMS: atom_id res chain seq x y z
N MET A 1 44.78 47.17 25.14
CA MET A 1 44.16 46.14 26.03
C MET A 1 42.66 46.27 25.96
N ALA A 2 41.98 45.45 25.10
CA ALA A 2 40.54 45.45 24.95
C ALA A 2 40.00 44.09 25.46
N LYS A 3 39.23 44.11 26.54
CA LYS A 3 38.58 42.94 27.15
C LYS A 3 37.40 42.48 26.32
N LYS A 4 37.48 41.31 25.68
CA LYS A 4 36.36 40.60 25.06
C LYS A 4 35.36 40.16 26.17
N LYS A 5 34.13 40.70 26.13
CA LYS A 5 33.00 40.19 26.90
C LYS A 5 32.58 38.87 26.27
N ALA A 6 32.55 37.80 27.05
CA ALA A 6 32.00 36.50 26.68
C ALA A 6 30.46 36.60 26.64
N ASP A 7 29.89 36.39 25.47
CA ASP A 7 28.45 36.25 25.23
C ASP A 7 27.99 34.89 25.76
N ARG A 8 27.36 34.87 26.94
CA ARG A 8 26.69 33.70 27.50
C ARG A 8 25.37 33.52 26.74
N ARG A 9 25.41 32.70 25.67
CA ARG A 9 24.18 32.22 25.05
C ARG A 9 23.37 31.45 26.09
N ARG A 10 22.24 32.03 26.47
CA ARG A 10 21.20 31.36 27.27
C ARG A 10 20.76 30.13 26.50
N ALA A 11 20.85 28.96 27.12
CA ALA A 11 20.17 27.77 26.66
C ALA A 11 18.66 28.06 26.51
N PRO A 12 17.97 27.59 25.46
CA PRO A 12 16.54 27.76 25.36
C PRO A 12 15.89 27.13 26.59
N ALA A 13 14.97 27.90 27.23
CA ALA A 13 14.16 27.41 28.33
C ALA A 13 13.45 26.13 27.87
N ALA A 14 13.45 25.12 28.75
CA ALA A 14 12.64 23.92 28.56
C ALA A 14 11.18 24.40 28.42
N GLU A 15 10.62 24.21 27.21
CA GLU A 15 9.21 24.38 26.96
C GLU A 15 8.46 23.48 27.96
N SER A 16 7.49 24.06 28.66
CA SER A 16 6.57 23.34 29.53
C SER A 16 5.97 22.20 28.72
N GLN A 17 6.34 20.96 29.04
CA GLN A 17 5.73 19.76 28.50
C GLN A 17 4.27 19.76 28.93
N ASP A 18 3.37 20.32 28.13
CA ASP A 18 1.95 20.02 28.21
C ASP A 18 1.85 18.51 28.16
N LYS A 19 1.47 17.89 29.26
CA LYS A 19 1.36 16.43 29.38
C LYS A 19 0.25 15.99 28.45
N HIS A 20 0.63 15.61 27.23
CA HIS A 20 -0.30 14.95 26.31
C HIS A 20 -0.84 13.69 27.01
N PRO A 21 -2.15 13.43 26.96
CA PRO A 21 -2.71 12.22 27.56
C PRO A 21 -2.08 10.98 26.92
N PRO A 22 -1.99 9.88 27.66
CA PRO A 22 -1.48 8.63 27.10
C PRO A 22 -2.31 8.19 25.90
N VAL A 23 -1.64 7.53 24.95
CA VAL A 23 -2.24 7.07 23.70
C VAL A 23 -2.88 5.71 23.92
N ARG A 24 -4.17 5.60 23.60
CA ARG A 24 -4.91 4.32 23.66
C ARG A 24 -5.06 3.73 22.28
N LEU A 25 -4.70 2.44 22.16
CA LEU A 25 -4.87 1.66 20.93
C LEU A 25 -5.81 0.50 21.22
N LYS A 26 -6.90 0.42 20.45
CA LYS A 26 -7.83 -0.72 20.44
C LYS A 26 -7.51 -1.59 19.23
N ILE A 27 -6.94 -2.77 19.46
CA ILE A 27 -6.38 -3.63 18.41
C ILE A 27 -7.24 -4.88 18.26
N ARG A 28 -7.61 -5.20 17.02
CA ARG A 28 -8.26 -6.45 16.68
C ARG A 28 -7.20 -7.56 16.61
N ARG A 29 -7.34 -8.55 17.50
CA ARG A 29 -6.42 -9.68 17.60
C ARG A 29 -7.08 -10.96 17.09
N GLN A 30 -6.27 -11.84 16.52
CA GLN A 30 -6.63 -13.22 16.20
C GLN A 30 -5.33 -14.03 16.09
N ASP A 31 -5.28 -15.21 16.70
CA ASP A 31 -4.04 -15.96 16.89
C ASP A 31 -3.56 -16.67 15.62
N ALA A 32 -4.50 -17.10 14.76
CA ALA A 32 -4.19 -17.78 13.50
C ALA A 32 -5.38 -17.69 12.54
N PRO A 33 -5.18 -17.90 11.23
CA PRO A 33 -6.26 -17.83 10.23
C PRO A 33 -7.34 -18.89 10.45
N ASP A 34 -6.95 -20.08 10.87
CA ASP A 34 -7.80 -21.24 11.16
C ASP A 34 -8.46 -21.22 12.56
N LYS A 35 -8.23 -20.17 13.36
CA LYS A 35 -8.77 -19.99 14.72
C LYS A 35 -9.63 -18.74 14.84
N PRO A 36 -10.74 -18.63 14.09
CA PRO A 36 -11.59 -17.43 14.12
C PRO A 36 -12.24 -17.19 15.50
N GLU A 37 -12.39 -18.22 16.34
CA GLU A 37 -12.90 -18.14 17.71
C GLU A 37 -11.97 -17.35 18.64
N THR A 38 -10.67 -17.23 18.31
CA THR A 38 -9.71 -16.45 19.09
C THR A 38 -9.80 -14.95 18.81
N ARG A 39 -10.71 -14.53 17.92
CA ARG A 39 -10.90 -13.13 17.55
C ARG A 39 -11.41 -12.32 18.72
N ARG A 40 -10.66 -11.31 19.09
CA ARG A 40 -10.96 -10.46 20.24
C ARG A 40 -10.45 -9.04 20.01
N TRP A 41 -10.89 -8.13 20.86
CA TRP A 41 -10.37 -6.79 20.94
C TRP A 41 -9.54 -6.65 22.21
N GLU A 42 -8.33 -6.14 22.09
CA GLU A 42 -7.48 -5.77 23.21
C GLU A 42 -7.18 -4.28 23.16
N THR A 43 -7.14 -3.64 24.32
CA THR A 43 -6.84 -2.22 24.42
C THR A 43 -5.56 -2.04 25.21
N PHE A 44 -4.64 -1.26 24.65
CA PHE A 44 -3.35 -0.93 25.22
C PHE A 44 -3.26 0.57 25.45
N GLU A 45 -2.48 0.96 26.43
CA GLU A 45 -2.17 2.35 26.70
C GLU A 45 -0.64 2.51 26.70
N VAL A 46 -0.14 3.50 25.97
CA VAL A 46 1.29 3.79 25.84
C VAL A 46 1.57 5.25 26.09
N GLU A 47 2.78 5.56 26.52
CA GLU A 47 3.22 6.93 26.71
C GLU A 47 3.24 7.69 25.38
N TYR A 48 2.71 8.90 25.37
CA TYR A 48 2.82 9.79 24.23
C TYR A 48 4.26 10.30 24.06
N LEU A 49 4.80 10.16 22.88
CA LEU A 49 6.05 10.79 22.47
C LEU A 49 5.76 11.79 21.32
N PRO A 50 6.41 12.98 21.34
CA PRO A 50 6.21 13.97 20.28
C PRO A 50 6.45 13.38 18.89
N ARG A 51 5.52 13.62 17.98
CA ARG A 51 5.55 13.13 16.58
C ARG A 51 5.53 11.60 16.43
N MET A 52 5.09 10.87 17.47
CA MET A 52 4.97 9.42 17.35
C MET A 52 3.92 9.03 16.27
N ASN A 53 4.19 7.96 15.57
CA ASN A 53 3.27 7.32 14.65
C ASN A 53 2.73 6.00 15.24
N VAL A 54 1.83 5.34 14.52
CA VAL A 54 1.24 4.08 14.96
C VAL A 54 2.30 2.99 15.17
N ILE A 55 3.36 2.95 14.35
CA ILE A 55 4.45 1.97 14.52
C ILE A 55 5.20 2.21 15.85
N SER A 56 5.49 3.47 16.19
CA SER A 56 6.12 3.80 17.48
C SER A 56 5.29 3.32 18.67
N ALA A 57 3.96 3.46 18.58
CA ALA A 57 3.04 2.95 19.61
C ALA A 57 3.03 1.42 19.66
N LEU A 58 3.00 0.73 18.51
CA LEU A 58 3.07 -0.74 18.44
C LEU A 58 4.39 -1.27 18.99
N GLN A 59 5.50 -0.58 18.77
CA GLN A 59 6.80 -0.94 19.34
C GLN A 59 6.83 -0.80 20.86
N GLN A 60 6.15 0.20 21.44
CA GLN A 60 6.01 0.32 22.91
C GLN A 60 5.18 -0.84 23.46
N ILE A 61 4.06 -1.18 22.81
CA ILE A 61 3.23 -2.35 23.19
C ILE A 61 4.05 -3.65 23.11
N GLN A 62 4.89 -3.81 22.07
CA GLN A 62 5.73 -4.98 21.92
C GLN A 62 6.74 -5.17 23.05
N LYS A 63 7.27 -4.06 23.60
CA LYS A 63 8.18 -4.10 24.74
C LYS A 63 7.47 -4.46 26.05
N HIS A 64 6.22 -4.00 26.21
CA HIS A 64 5.40 -4.18 27.41
C HIS A 64 3.97 -4.54 27.00
N PRO A 65 3.71 -5.81 26.62
CA PRO A 65 2.43 -6.24 26.07
C PRO A 65 1.37 -6.44 27.17
N VAL A 66 1.09 -5.38 27.94
CA VAL A 66 0.11 -5.37 29.01
C VAL A 66 -1.10 -4.53 28.58
N THR A 67 -2.29 -5.11 28.67
CA THR A 67 -3.55 -4.43 28.35
C THR A 67 -3.91 -3.40 29.42
N VAL A 68 -4.86 -2.50 29.12
CA VAL A 68 -5.39 -1.54 30.13
C VAL A 68 -6.06 -2.24 31.32
N ALA A 69 -6.41 -3.52 31.19
CA ALA A 69 -6.93 -4.34 32.31
C ALA A 69 -5.81 -4.94 33.18
N GLY A 70 -4.54 -4.64 32.91
CA GLY A 70 -3.39 -5.18 33.63
C GLY A 70 -3.03 -6.61 33.29
N VAL A 71 -3.57 -7.16 32.18
CA VAL A 71 -3.28 -8.54 31.75
C VAL A 71 -2.11 -8.53 30.77
N GLU A 72 -1.09 -9.31 31.08
CA GLU A 72 0.02 -9.58 30.17
C GLU A 72 -0.44 -10.54 29.08
N VAL A 73 -0.17 -10.21 27.82
CA VAL A 73 -0.61 -10.96 26.65
C VAL A 73 0.55 -11.21 25.67
N ALA A 74 0.37 -12.11 24.73
CA ALA A 74 1.35 -12.28 23.65
C ALA A 74 1.51 -10.97 22.87
N PRO A 75 2.73 -10.58 22.46
CA PRO A 75 2.98 -9.39 21.66
C PRO A 75 2.10 -9.34 20.40
N VAL A 76 1.66 -8.14 20.03
CA VAL A 76 0.90 -7.93 18.80
C VAL A 76 1.79 -8.22 17.60
N VAL A 77 1.29 -9.00 16.63
CA VAL A 77 1.98 -9.28 15.38
C VAL A 77 1.54 -8.31 14.31
N TRP A 78 2.49 -7.69 13.65
CA TRP A 78 2.30 -6.71 12.58
C TRP A 78 3.52 -6.68 11.66
N ASP A 79 3.40 -6.07 10.51
CA ASP A 79 4.46 -6.01 9.50
C ASP A 79 4.96 -4.57 9.29
N CYS A 80 6.27 -4.41 9.15
CA CYS A 80 6.89 -3.14 8.75
C CYS A 80 8.31 -3.39 8.21
N SER A 81 8.85 -2.41 7.46
CA SER A 81 10.21 -2.46 6.96
C SER A 81 10.85 -1.08 6.91
N CYS A 82 10.48 -0.21 5.95
CA CYS A 82 11.19 1.06 5.70
C CYS A 82 10.93 2.16 6.72
N LEU A 83 9.76 2.21 7.36
CA LEU A 83 9.27 3.26 8.26
C LEU A 83 9.08 4.65 7.62
N GLU A 84 9.17 4.75 6.29
CA GLU A 84 9.20 5.99 5.50
C GLU A 84 8.14 6.02 4.38
N GLU A 85 7.09 5.20 4.48
CA GLU A 85 6.00 5.10 3.48
C GLU A 85 6.47 4.75 2.05
N VAL A 86 7.50 3.89 1.93
CA VAL A 86 8.09 3.50 0.64
C VAL A 86 7.87 2.01 0.31
N CYS A 87 7.79 1.12 1.33
CA CYS A 87 7.75 -0.33 1.11
C CYS A 87 6.34 -0.94 1.12
N GLY A 88 5.34 -0.26 1.66
CA GLY A 88 3.96 -0.75 1.76
C GLY A 88 3.72 -1.87 2.76
N ALA A 89 4.71 -2.31 3.55
CA ALA A 89 4.57 -3.44 4.46
C ALA A 89 3.55 -3.18 5.59
N CYS A 90 3.53 -1.98 6.15
CA CYS A 90 2.73 -1.63 7.34
C CYS A 90 1.29 -1.19 7.04
N SER A 91 0.73 -1.60 5.89
CA SER A 91 -0.67 -1.30 5.54
C SER A 91 -1.64 -1.97 6.50
N MET A 92 -2.54 -1.20 7.09
CA MET A 92 -3.61 -1.69 7.94
C MET A 92 -4.79 -0.71 7.95
N LEU A 93 -5.91 -1.12 8.55
CA LEU A 93 -7.03 -0.21 8.81
C LEU A 93 -6.78 0.53 10.12
N ILE A 94 -6.73 1.86 10.03
CA ILE A 94 -6.59 2.77 11.18
C ILE A 94 -7.83 3.64 11.25
N ASN A 95 -8.59 3.50 12.33
CA ASN A 95 -9.89 4.17 12.49
C ASN A 95 -10.84 3.91 11.28
N GLY A 96 -10.83 2.67 10.76
CA GLY A 96 -11.66 2.24 9.64
C GLY A 96 -11.17 2.67 8.26
N ARG A 97 -10.08 3.45 8.16
CA ARG A 97 -9.49 3.88 6.89
C ARG A 97 -8.18 3.14 6.64
N VAL A 98 -8.00 2.60 5.44
CA VAL A 98 -6.73 1.97 5.05
C VAL A 98 -5.64 3.01 4.84
N ARG A 99 -4.47 2.79 5.45
CA ARG A 99 -3.26 3.62 5.30
C ARG A 99 -2.01 2.90 5.79
N GLN A 100 -0.86 3.53 5.56
CA GLN A 100 0.41 3.09 6.12
C GLN A 100 0.50 3.50 7.60
N ALA A 101 0.87 2.56 8.48
CA ALA A 101 0.99 2.86 9.91
C ALA A 101 2.21 3.73 10.25
N CYS A 102 3.27 3.66 9.44
CA CYS A 102 4.48 4.45 9.65
C CYS A 102 4.32 5.95 9.36
N SER A 103 3.38 6.34 8.48
CA SER A 103 3.04 7.76 8.21
C SER A 103 1.85 8.27 9.03
N ALA A 104 1.16 7.39 9.75
CA ALA A 104 -0.01 7.73 10.55
C ALA A 104 0.40 8.34 11.90
N LEU A 105 0.60 9.66 11.93
CA LEU A 105 0.94 10.40 13.15
C LEU A 105 -0.24 10.41 14.12
N VAL A 106 0.04 10.08 15.39
CA VAL A 106 -0.96 10.00 16.46
C VAL A 106 -1.71 11.32 16.63
N ASP A 107 -1.02 12.45 16.57
CA ASP A 107 -1.62 13.78 16.68
C ASP A 107 -2.66 14.08 15.59
N VAL A 108 -2.43 13.53 14.38
CA VAL A 108 -3.32 13.74 13.24
C VAL A 108 -4.53 12.80 13.29
N ILE A 109 -4.33 11.53 13.66
CA ILE A 109 -5.39 10.51 13.62
C ILE A 109 -6.22 10.48 14.90
N SER A 110 -5.72 11.04 16.00
CA SER A 110 -6.41 11.11 17.30
C SER A 110 -6.17 12.46 17.99
N PRO A 111 -6.51 13.61 17.39
CA PRO A 111 -6.18 14.94 17.91
C PRO A 111 -6.85 15.26 19.26
N LYS A 112 -7.85 14.46 19.67
CA LYS A 112 -8.58 14.63 20.94
C LYS A 112 -8.32 13.47 21.93
N GLY A 113 -7.25 12.68 21.73
CA GLY A 113 -6.92 11.55 22.59
C GLY A 113 -7.92 10.41 22.57
N LYS A 114 -8.76 10.31 21.52
CA LYS A 114 -9.67 9.15 21.34
C LYS A 114 -8.85 7.89 21.06
N PRO A 115 -9.32 6.71 21.49
CA PRO A 115 -8.66 5.46 21.17
C PRO A 115 -8.49 5.28 19.66
N ILE A 116 -7.28 4.90 19.24
CA ILE A 116 -6.96 4.56 17.84
C ILE A 116 -7.34 3.10 17.63
N VAL A 117 -8.21 2.84 16.65
CA VAL A 117 -8.66 1.48 16.32
C VAL A 117 -7.79 0.92 15.22
N LEU A 118 -7.15 -0.23 15.46
CA LEU A 118 -6.31 -0.93 14.48
C LEU A 118 -6.92 -2.28 14.12
N GLU A 119 -7.04 -2.53 12.81
CA GLU A 119 -7.50 -3.80 12.25
C GLU A 119 -6.60 -4.24 11.09
N PRO A 120 -6.45 -5.56 10.84
CA PRO A 120 -5.82 -6.04 9.60
C PRO A 120 -6.63 -5.61 8.37
N LEU A 121 -6.00 -5.63 7.21
CA LEU A 121 -6.70 -5.51 5.93
C LEU A 121 -7.73 -6.66 5.84
N ARG A 122 -8.99 -6.32 5.53
CA ARG A 122 -10.12 -7.28 5.60
C ARG A 122 -10.25 -8.14 4.36
N LYS A 123 -9.68 -7.67 3.24
CA LYS A 123 -9.78 -8.33 1.93
C LYS A 123 -8.60 -9.23 1.60
N PHE A 124 -7.66 -9.32 2.52
CA PHE A 124 -6.50 -10.17 2.42
C PHE A 124 -6.59 -11.28 3.48
N PRO A 125 -6.10 -12.50 3.18
CA PRO A 125 -6.06 -13.57 4.17
C PRO A 125 -5.27 -13.13 5.41
N LEU A 126 -5.83 -13.37 6.58
CA LEU A 126 -5.15 -13.08 7.84
C LEU A 126 -4.01 -14.09 8.05
N VAL A 127 -2.87 -13.61 8.51
CA VAL A 127 -1.80 -14.46 9.05
C VAL A 127 -1.93 -14.50 10.58
N ARG A 128 -1.84 -13.34 11.23
CA ARG A 128 -2.04 -13.18 12.66
C ARG A 128 -2.23 -11.70 13.01
N ASP A 129 -3.11 -11.39 13.92
CA ASP A 129 -3.38 -10.04 14.43
C ASP A 129 -3.57 -8.98 13.31
N LEU A 130 -2.54 -8.16 13.04
CA LEU A 130 -2.56 -7.11 12.01
C LEU A 130 -1.83 -7.53 10.73
N MET A 131 -1.15 -8.68 10.74
CA MET A 131 -0.40 -9.21 9.60
C MET A 131 -1.30 -9.99 8.66
N VAL A 132 -1.20 -9.74 7.36
CA VAL A 132 -1.98 -10.38 6.29
C VAL A 132 -1.10 -10.93 5.18
N ASP A 133 -1.59 -11.94 4.47
CA ASP A 133 -0.95 -12.48 3.28
C ASP A 133 -1.34 -11.69 2.03
N ARG A 134 -0.36 -11.15 1.33
CA ARG A 134 -0.52 -10.39 0.08
C ARG A 134 -0.07 -11.14 -1.15
N SER A 135 0.18 -12.44 -1.06
CA SER A 135 0.66 -13.28 -2.15
C SER A 135 -0.19 -13.15 -3.41
N ARG A 136 -1.53 -13.08 -3.27
CA ARG A 136 -2.44 -12.90 -4.40
C ARG A 136 -2.15 -11.63 -5.23
N LEU A 137 -1.73 -10.53 -4.59
CA LEU A 137 -1.35 -9.32 -5.32
C LEU A 137 -0.12 -9.59 -6.19
N PHE A 138 0.89 -10.28 -5.64
CA PHE A 138 2.11 -10.61 -6.39
C PHE A 138 1.84 -11.63 -7.49
N GLU A 139 0.98 -12.61 -7.27
CA GLU A 139 0.54 -13.53 -8.34
C GLU A 139 -0.21 -12.81 -9.46
N SER A 140 -1.01 -11.80 -9.14
CA SER A 140 -1.65 -10.95 -10.14
C SER A 140 -0.62 -10.14 -10.95
N LEU A 141 0.44 -9.64 -10.32
CA LEU A 141 1.55 -8.98 -11.01
C LEU A 141 2.33 -9.96 -11.92
N LYS A 142 2.53 -11.20 -11.48
CA LYS A 142 3.11 -12.28 -12.32
C LYS A 142 2.24 -12.57 -13.54
N ARG A 143 0.94 -12.71 -13.33
CA ARG A 143 -0.04 -12.98 -14.41
C ARG A 143 0.07 -11.96 -15.54
N ILE A 144 0.26 -10.69 -15.22
CA ILE A 144 0.38 -9.61 -16.22
C ILE A 144 1.82 -9.38 -16.69
N ARG A 145 2.78 -10.20 -16.27
CA ARG A 145 4.20 -10.00 -16.59
C ARG A 145 4.67 -8.57 -16.24
N ALA A 146 4.50 -8.18 -14.96
CA ALA A 146 4.90 -6.87 -14.47
C ALA A 146 6.43 -6.73 -14.35
N TRP A 147 7.15 -7.00 -15.43
CA TRP A 147 8.59 -6.84 -15.57
C TRP A 147 8.96 -6.58 -17.04
N ILE A 148 10.22 -6.21 -17.26
CA ILE A 148 10.84 -6.11 -18.57
C ILE A 148 11.65 -7.40 -18.79
N GLU A 149 11.39 -8.13 -19.86
CA GLU A 149 12.22 -9.28 -20.21
C GLU A 149 13.59 -8.83 -20.67
N ILE A 150 14.62 -9.42 -20.06
CA ILE A 150 16.01 -9.22 -20.39
C ILE A 150 16.53 -10.57 -20.90
N ASP A 151 16.95 -10.62 -22.15
CA ASP A 151 17.49 -11.82 -22.78
C ASP A 151 18.98 -12.07 -22.48
N GLY A 152 19.59 -11.22 -21.66
CA GLY A 152 21.02 -11.26 -21.34
C GLY A 152 21.93 -10.70 -22.43
N THR A 153 21.39 -10.30 -23.58
CA THR A 153 22.17 -9.73 -24.71
C THR A 153 22.25 -8.20 -24.66
N HIS A 154 21.48 -7.55 -23.78
CA HIS A 154 21.48 -6.11 -23.65
C HIS A 154 22.83 -5.59 -23.12
N PRO A 155 23.51 -4.68 -23.83
CA PRO A 155 24.61 -3.96 -23.26
C PRO A 155 24.10 -3.21 -22.02
N GLN A 156 24.83 -3.31 -20.92
CA GLN A 156 24.52 -2.57 -19.68
C GLN A 156 24.75 -1.08 -19.91
N GLY A 157 23.86 -0.48 -20.67
CA GLY A 157 23.82 0.95 -20.96
C GLY A 157 22.68 1.64 -20.20
N PRO A 158 22.45 2.93 -20.49
CA PRO A 158 21.42 3.73 -19.81
C PRO A 158 19.99 3.30 -20.14
N GLY A 159 19.80 2.22 -20.88
CA GLY A 159 18.48 1.73 -21.33
C GLY A 159 17.95 2.48 -22.56
N PRO A 160 16.72 2.16 -23.03
CA PRO A 160 16.12 2.82 -24.17
C PRO A 160 15.82 4.28 -23.86
N ARG A 161 16.00 5.15 -24.85
CA ARG A 161 15.68 6.57 -24.71
C ARG A 161 14.17 6.77 -24.66
N GLN A 162 13.74 7.64 -23.76
CA GLN A 162 12.36 8.12 -23.64
C GLN A 162 12.35 9.65 -23.75
N SER A 163 11.24 10.22 -24.23
CA SER A 163 11.04 11.67 -24.18
C SER A 163 10.81 12.10 -22.72
N GLN A 164 11.08 13.37 -22.42
CA GLN A 164 10.77 13.94 -21.11
C GLN A 164 9.29 13.81 -20.79
N GLU A 165 8.40 14.11 -21.73
CA GLU A 165 6.98 13.99 -21.57
C GLU A 165 6.54 12.56 -21.19
N GLN A 166 7.06 11.56 -21.88
CA GLN A 166 6.82 10.15 -21.56
C GLN A 166 7.33 9.77 -20.16
N GLN A 167 8.51 10.26 -19.78
CA GLN A 167 9.07 10.04 -18.46
C GLN A 167 8.20 10.66 -17.36
N GLU A 168 7.72 11.88 -17.54
CA GLU A 168 6.87 12.59 -16.59
C GLU A 168 5.50 11.88 -16.42
N GLU A 169 4.95 11.31 -17.50
CA GLU A 169 3.72 10.54 -17.46
C GLU A 169 3.89 9.20 -16.72
N LEU A 170 5.00 8.49 -16.95
CA LEU A 170 5.21 7.14 -16.43
C LEU A 170 5.82 7.10 -15.03
N TYR A 171 6.59 8.11 -14.64
CA TYR A 171 7.25 8.16 -13.33
C TYR A 171 6.28 8.00 -12.15
N PRO A 172 5.10 8.67 -12.11
CA PRO A 172 4.12 8.45 -11.05
C PRO A 172 3.67 6.98 -10.93
N LEU A 173 3.54 6.26 -12.06
CA LEU A 173 3.12 4.87 -12.09
C LEU A 173 4.18 3.94 -11.51
N SER A 174 5.46 4.22 -11.78
CA SER A 174 6.60 3.43 -11.29
C SER A 174 6.76 3.48 -9.77
N ARG A 175 6.18 4.47 -9.11
CA ARG A 175 6.24 4.63 -7.65
C ARG A 175 5.37 3.63 -6.88
N CYS A 176 4.59 2.79 -7.55
CA CYS A 176 3.73 1.82 -6.88
C CYS A 176 4.54 0.86 -6.02
N MET A 177 4.32 0.90 -4.71
CA MET A 177 4.99 0.04 -3.72
C MET A 177 4.21 -1.23 -3.37
N SER A 178 3.19 -1.58 -4.15
CA SER A 178 2.36 -2.78 -3.94
C SER A 178 1.80 -2.92 -2.51
N CYS A 179 1.40 -1.81 -1.90
CA CYS A 179 0.95 -1.76 -0.50
C CYS A 179 -0.42 -2.40 -0.27
N GLY A 180 -1.26 -2.54 -1.31
CA GLY A 180 -2.60 -3.11 -1.22
C GLY A 180 -3.70 -2.12 -0.77
N CYS A 181 -3.41 -0.86 -0.43
CA CYS A 181 -4.42 0.11 0.01
C CYS A 181 -5.57 0.28 -0.99
N CYS A 182 -5.24 0.43 -2.27
CA CYS A 182 -6.24 0.56 -3.34
C CYS A 182 -7.12 -0.70 -3.52
N LEU A 183 -6.59 -1.88 -3.20
CA LEU A 183 -7.31 -3.14 -3.22
C LEU A 183 -8.24 -3.25 -2.02
N GLU A 184 -7.78 -2.90 -0.82
CA GLU A 184 -8.61 -2.88 0.38
C GLU A 184 -9.82 -1.94 0.25
N ALA A 185 -9.64 -0.77 -0.36
CA ALA A 185 -10.72 0.20 -0.54
C ALA A 185 -11.66 -0.13 -1.72
N CYS A 186 -11.25 -1.00 -2.65
CA CYS A 186 -12.02 -1.29 -3.86
C CYS A 186 -13.21 -2.22 -3.57
N PRO A 187 -14.47 -1.83 -3.85
CA PRO A 187 -15.62 -2.71 -3.61
C PRO A 187 -15.63 -3.97 -4.46
N GLN A 188 -14.93 -3.98 -5.61
CA GLN A 188 -14.86 -5.13 -6.52
C GLN A 188 -13.77 -6.14 -6.14
N TYR A 189 -12.82 -5.78 -5.27
CA TYR A 189 -11.76 -6.67 -4.82
C TYR A 189 -12.15 -7.34 -3.50
N GLY A 190 -11.94 -8.64 -3.38
CA GLY A 190 -12.23 -9.38 -2.16
C GLY A 190 -11.96 -10.89 -2.28
N PRO A 191 -12.22 -11.67 -1.22
CA PRO A 191 -11.94 -13.11 -1.19
C PRO A 191 -12.71 -13.93 -2.26
N HIS A 192 -13.88 -13.42 -2.68
CA HIS A 192 -14.78 -14.09 -3.62
C HIS A 192 -14.79 -13.44 -5.02
N SER A 193 -13.79 -12.62 -5.32
CA SER A 193 -13.68 -11.91 -6.59
C SER A 193 -12.32 -12.20 -7.22
N ASP A 194 -12.29 -12.47 -8.51
CA ASP A 194 -11.06 -12.67 -9.28
C ASP A 194 -10.44 -11.35 -9.75
N PHE A 195 -11.07 -10.21 -9.45
CA PHE A 195 -10.61 -8.91 -9.91
C PHE A 195 -9.17 -8.62 -9.46
N VAL A 196 -8.31 -8.30 -10.44
CA VAL A 196 -6.87 -8.05 -10.19
C VAL A 196 -6.61 -6.73 -9.47
N GLY A 197 -7.50 -5.74 -9.62
CA GLY A 197 -7.42 -4.46 -8.94
C GLY A 197 -6.64 -3.36 -9.65
N ALA A 198 -6.83 -2.13 -9.19
CA ALA A 198 -6.32 -0.91 -9.84
C ALA A 198 -4.78 -0.86 -9.92
N ALA A 199 -4.07 -1.34 -8.88
CA ALA A 199 -2.60 -1.35 -8.88
C ALA A 199 -2.05 -2.20 -10.03
N VAL A 200 -2.60 -3.40 -10.25
CA VAL A 200 -2.18 -4.31 -11.32
C VAL A 200 -2.45 -3.70 -12.69
N ILE A 201 -3.63 -3.10 -12.88
CA ILE A 201 -3.97 -2.40 -14.14
C ILE A 201 -3.02 -1.23 -14.41
N SER A 202 -2.64 -0.48 -13.36
CA SER A 202 -1.65 0.59 -13.50
C SER A 202 -0.28 0.09 -13.90
N GLN A 203 0.13 -1.09 -13.43
CA GLN A 203 1.38 -1.73 -13.87
C GLN A 203 1.30 -2.19 -15.33
N VAL A 204 0.14 -2.66 -15.81
CA VAL A 204 -0.05 -2.93 -17.25
C VAL A 204 0.25 -1.67 -18.08
N ARG A 205 -0.32 -0.50 -17.69
CA ARG A 205 -0.04 0.76 -18.40
C ARG A 205 1.45 1.09 -18.38
N LEU A 206 2.10 1.01 -17.21
CA LEU A 206 3.52 1.32 -17.07
C LEU A 206 4.38 0.47 -18.01
N PHE A 207 4.21 -0.84 -17.98
CA PHE A 207 5.05 -1.75 -18.76
C PHE A 207 4.68 -1.73 -20.26
N ASN A 208 3.42 -1.46 -20.60
CA ASN A 208 3.02 -1.30 -22.01
C ASN A 208 3.58 -0.03 -22.66
N ALA A 209 3.78 1.03 -21.87
CA ALA A 209 4.34 2.28 -22.36
C ALA A 209 5.88 2.29 -22.35
N HIS A 210 6.53 1.36 -21.62
CA HIS A 210 7.98 1.24 -21.64
C HIS A 210 8.46 0.72 -23.01
N PRO A 211 9.47 1.30 -23.66
CA PRO A 211 9.89 0.92 -25.02
C PRO A 211 10.17 -0.58 -25.20
N THR A 212 10.93 -1.20 -24.31
CA THR A 212 11.18 -2.64 -24.32
C THR A 212 9.96 -3.43 -23.87
N GLY A 213 9.27 -2.95 -22.82
CA GLY A 213 8.07 -3.60 -22.31
C GLY A 213 6.92 -3.68 -23.31
N ALA A 214 6.85 -2.73 -24.24
CA ALA A 214 5.85 -2.71 -25.32
C ALA A 214 5.87 -3.96 -26.21
N LEU A 215 6.98 -4.66 -26.29
CA LEU A 215 7.10 -5.91 -27.06
C LEU A 215 6.13 -7.00 -26.55
N GLN A 216 5.78 -6.97 -25.27
CA GLN A 216 4.86 -7.93 -24.64
C GLN A 216 3.49 -7.34 -24.33
N LYS A 217 3.16 -6.20 -24.94
CA LYS A 217 1.88 -5.51 -24.73
C LYS A 217 0.67 -6.40 -24.99
N SER A 218 0.72 -7.20 -26.05
CA SER A 218 -0.36 -8.11 -26.41
C SER A 218 -0.71 -9.08 -25.29
N GLU A 219 0.29 -9.75 -24.75
CA GLU A 219 0.14 -10.75 -23.70
C GLU A 219 -0.41 -10.13 -22.40
N ARG A 220 0.05 -8.92 -22.03
CA ARG A 220 -0.48 -8.21 -20.87
C ARG A 220 -1.94 -7.83 -21.04
N LEU A 221 -2.34 -7.37 -22.22
CA LEU A 221 -3.74 -7.04 -22.50
C LEU A 221 -4.62 -8.29 -22.45
N GLU A 222 -4.18 -9.40 -23.07
CA GLU A 222 -4.90 -10.68 -22.99
C GLU A 222 -5.10 -11.14 -21.55
N ALA A 223 -4.06 -11.04 -20.72
CA ALA A 223 -4.12 -11.44 -19.31
C ALA A 223 -5.19 -10.71 -18.49
N ILE A 224 -5.63 -9.51 -18.92
CA ILE A 224 -6.64 -8.71 -18.22
C ILE A 224 -7.95 -8.52 -18.99
N MET A 225 -8.11 -9.13 -20.19
CA MET A 225 -9.37 -9.10 -20.95
C MET A 225 -10.36 -10.16 -20.48
N GLY A 226 -9.89 -11.22 -19.79
CA GLY A 226 -10.73 -12.29 -19.26
C GLY A 226 -11.34 -11.98 -17.89
N PRO A 227 -11.95 -12.98 -17.25
CA PRO A 227 -12.51 -12.87 -15.90
C PRO A 227 -11.48 -12.34 -14.88
N GLY A 228 -11.92 -11.50 -13.98
CA GLY A 228 -11.06 -10.80 -13.03
C GLY A 228 -10.26 -9.65 -13.63
N GLY A 229 -10.44 -9.34 -14.90
CA GLY A 229 -9.71 -8.32 -15.62
C GLY A 229 -10.34 -6.92 -15.58
N ILE A 230 -10.07 -6.13 -16.63
CA ILE A 230 -10.43 -4.71 -16.68
C ILE A 230 -11.95 -4.47 -16.67
N ALA A 231 -12.74 -5.41 -17.21
CA ALA A 231 -14.20 -5.31 -17.27
C ALA A 231 -14.85 -5.34 -15.89
N ASP A 232 -14.21 -5.96 -14.90
CA ASP A 232 -14.73 -6.08 -13.55
C ASP A 232 -14.52 -4.82 -12.70
N CYS A 233 -13.93 -3.76 -13.27
CA CYS A 233 -13.78 -2.48 -12.60
C CYS A 233 -15.11 -1.74 -12.50
N GLY A 234 -15.67 -1.64 -11.29
CA GLY A 234 -16.93 -0.93 -11.00
C GLY A 234 -16.81 0.61 -10.98
N LYS A 235 -15.66 1.19 -11.33
CA LYS A 235 -15.40 2.65 -11.41
C LYS A 235 -15.72 3.44 -10.12
N ALA A 236 -15.62 2.81 -8.95
CA ALA A 236 -15.94 3.42 -7.65
C ALA A 236 -14.92 4.50 -7.21
N GLN A 237 -13.74 4.56 -7.83
CA GLN A 237 -12.66 5.53 -7.60
C GLN A 237 -12.03 5.55 -6.19
N ASN A 238 -12.49 4.75 -5.24
CA ASN A 238 -11.91 4.66 -3.89
C ASN A 238 -10.40 4.39 -3.90
N CYS A 239 -9.90 3.75 -4.96
CA CYS A 239 -8.48 3.44 -5.12
C CYS A 239 -7.59 4.69 -5.19
N VAL A 240 -8.07 5.78 -5.79
CA VAL A 240 -7.34 7.06 -5.87
C VAL A 240 -7.31 7.75 -4.51
N GLU A 241 -8.44 7.75 -3.79
CA GLU A 241 -8.56 8.42 -2.49
C GLU A 241 -7.63 7.87 -1.40
N VAL A 242 -7.28 6.59 -1.51
CA VAL A 242 -6.46 5.90 -0.50
C VAL A 242 -5.02 5.67 -0.94
N CYS A 243 -4.66 6.03 -2.17
CA CYS A 243 -3.30 5.82 -2.66
C CYS A 243 -2.33 6.78 -1.95
N PRO A 244 -1.38 6.27 -1.12
CA PRO A 244 -0.49 7.15 -0.37
C PRO A 244 0.48 7.93 -1.28
N LEU A 245 0.73 7.42 -2.49
CA LEU A 245 1.65 8.01 -3.46
C LEU A 245 0.95 8.83 -4.56
N GLY A 246 -0.39 8.96 -4.50
CA GLY A 246 -1.15 9.76 -5.46
C GLY A 246 -1.05 9.26 -6.91
N ILE A 247 -0.94 7.95 -7.11
CA ILE A 247 -0.82 7.35 -8.45
C ILE A 247 -2.13 7.61 -9.22
N PRO A 248 -2.07 8.04 -10.50
CA PRO A 248 -3.26 8.31 -11.33
C PRO A 248 -3.91 7.00 -11.80
N LEU A 249 -4.53 6.28 -10.86
CA LEU A 249 -5.10 4.94 -11.09
C LEU A 249 -6.30 4.98 -12.03
N VAL A 250 -7.13 6.02 -11.97
CA VAL A 250 -8.29 6.15 -12.87
C VAL A 250 -7.85 6.34 -14.31
N ASP A 251 -6.85 7.20 -14.55
CA ASP A 251 -6.29 7.42 -15.88
C ASP A 251 -5.66 6.15 -16.43
N SER A 252 -5.00 5.39 -15.57
CA SER A 252 -4.43 4.09 -15.94
C SER A 252 -5.51 3.09 -16.37
N ILE A 253 -6.62 3.01 -15.62
CA ILE A 253 -7.76 2.14 -15.94
C ILE A 253 -8.38 2.58 -17.27
N GLN A 254 -8.58 3.87 -17.51
CA GLN A 254 -9.15 4.40 -18.76
C GLN A 254 -8.25 4.10 -19.96
N THR A 255 -6.94 4.35 -19.83
CA THR A 255 -5.97 4.07 -20.90
C THR A 255 -5.98 2.60 -21.28
N VAL A 256 -5.87 1.71 -20.28
CA VAL A 256 -5.82 0.26 -20.51
C VAL A 256 -7.17 -0.27 -21.03
N ALA A 257 -8.30 0.26 -20.57
CA ALA A 257 -9.62 -0.09 -21.10
C ALA A 257 -9.75 0.28 -22.60
N GLY A 258 -9.22 1.43 -22.99
CA GLY A 258 -9.15 1.83 -24.40
C GLY A 258 -8.27 0.89 -25.23
N GLU A 259 -7.12 0.48 -24.68
CA GLU A 259 -6.21 -0.47 -25.36
C GLU A 259 -6.84 -1.85 -25.53
N THR A 260 -7.51 -2.39 -24.52
CA THR A 260 -8.20 -3.68 -24.57
C THR A 260 -9.37 -3.66 -25.55
N SER A 261 -10.15 -2.56 -25.56
CA SER A 261 -11.27 -2.38 -26.50
C SER A 261 -10.78 -2.34 -27.96
N ARG A 262 -9.70 -1.59 -28.24
CA ARG A 262 -9.10 -1.54 -29.59
C ARG A 262 -8.61 -2.94 -30.03
N ARG A 263 -7.95 -3.67 -29.14
CA ARG A 263 -7.48 -5.03 -29.42
C ARG A 263 -8.65 -5.96 -29.73
N PHE A 264 -9.71 -5.92 -28.95
CA PHE A 264 -10.92 -6.72 -29.18
C PHE A 264 -11.53 -6.43 -30.54
N ILE A 265 -11.72 -5.16 -30.92
CA ILE A 265 -12.27 -4.75 -32.21
C ILE A 265 -11.36 -5.24 -33.36
N LEU A 266 -10.05 -5.06 -33.24
CA LEU A 266 -9.11 -5.51 -34.29
C LEU A 266 -9.10 -7.03 -34.44
N SER A 267 -9.13 -7.79 -33.35
CA SER A 267 -9.21 -9.27 -33.43
C SER A 267 -10.49 -9.72 -34.10
N TRP A 268 -11.62 -9.08 -33.83
CA TRP A 268 -12.90 -9.37 -34.46
C TRP A 268 -12.90 -9.03 -35.97
N LEU A 269 -12.36 -7.86 -36.35
CA LEU A 269 -12.31 -7.40 -37.74
C LEU A 269 -11.35 -8.25 -38.60
N LEU A 270 -10.23 -8.70 -38.03
CA LEU A 270 -9.21 -9.45 -38.76
C LEU A 270 -9.43 -10.97 -38.73
N GLY A 271 -10.51 -11.45 -38.09
CA GLY A 271 -10.81 -12.86 -37.94
C GLY A 271 -9.76 -13.65 -37.16
N TRP A 272 -8.99 -12.95 -36.30
CA TRP A 272 -7.98 -13.59 -35.47
C TRP A 272 -8.69 -14.22 -34.26
N SER A 273 -9.14 -15.48 -34.42
CA SER A 273 -9.61 -16.27 -33.29
C SER A 273 -8.42 -16.54 -32.35
N SER A 274 -8.63 -16.37 -31.07
CA SER A 274 -7.70 -16.68 -29.99
C SER A 274 -7.54 -18.20 -29.74
N ASP A 275 -7.94 -19.03 -30.67
CA ASP A 275 -7.86 -20.48 -30.58
C ASP A 275 -6.58 -20.95 -31.30
N GLY A 276 -5.49 -21.01 -30.55
CA GLY A 276 -4.25 -21.58 -31.10
C GLY A 276 -3.05 -21.41 -30.21
N GLY A 277 -2.90 -22.29 -29.17
CA GLY A 277 -1.66 -22.43 -28.46
C GLY A 277 -1.83 -22.83 -27.00
#